data_103c004360363e563b8016d76190fb65
#
_entry.id   103c004360363e563b8016d76190fb65
#
_cell.length_a   1.000
_cell.length_b   1.000
_cell.length_c   1.000
_cell.angle_alpha   90.00
_cell.angle_beta   90.00
_cell.angle_gamma   90.00
#
_symmetry.space_group_name_H-M   'P 1'
#
loop_
_entity.id
_entity.type
_entity.pdbx_description
1 polymer ?
#
loop_
_entity_poly.entity_id
_entity_poly.type
_entity_poly.pdbx_seq_one_letter_code
_entity_poly.pdbx_strand_id
1 'polypeptide(L)'
;MRKAVKLSLIPTALILAALALVGDSAKTSASSTASAAELFGAKCAMCHGRNGAGMPNWKAKGQPDFTDVVWQKGRTDAQIADSISNGKGKFMPSFKGKLSQEEIGALVAQVRTFGKKK
;
A
#
# COMPACT_ATOMS: atom_id res chain seq x y z
N MET A 1 62.62 -57.27 16.49
CA MET A 1 61.43 -56.80 17.24
C MET A 1 60.68 -55.81 16.36
N ARG A 2 59.61 -56.29 15.74
CA ARG A 2 58.81 -55.46 14.82
C ARG A 2 57.53 -55.09 15.56
N LYS A 3 57.44 -53.85 15.93
CA LYS A 3 56.19 -53.30 16.52
C LYS A 3 55.19 -53.03 15.40
N ALA A 4 54.11 -53.80 15.40
CA ALA A 4 53.01 -53.58 14.50
C ALA A 4 52.28 -52.29 14.89
N VAL A 5 52.28 -51.35 13.98
CA VAL A 5 51.44 -50.15 14.09
C VAL A 5 50.02 -50.56 13.68
N LYS A 6 49.11 -50.59 14.62
CA LYS A 6 47.70 -50.77 14.33
C LYS A 6 47.16 -49.46 13.75
N LEU A 7 46.95 -49.49 12.48
CA LEU A 7 46.23 -48.38 11.79
C LEU A 7 44.76 -48.47 12.17
N SER A 8 44.34 -47.56 13.02
CA SER A 8 42.98 -47.46 13.45
C SER A 8 42.18 -46.75 12.33
N LEU A 9 41.35 -47.55 11.67
CA LEU A 9 40.38 -47.02 10.70
C LEU A 9 39.33 -46.23 11.49
N ILE A 10 39.37 -44.94 11.38
CA ILE A 10 38.30 -44.07 11.86
C ILE A 10 37.17 -44.13 10.83
N PRO A 11 35.97 -44.56 11.19
CA PRO A 11 34.84 -44.45 10.27
C PRO A 11 34.49 -42.98 10.08
N THR A 12 34.62 -42.55 8.87
CA THR A 12 34.09 -41.25 8.42
C THR A 12 32.59 -41.25 8.65
N ALA A 13 32.16 -40.63 9.74
CA ALA A 13 30.77 -40.36 9.95
C ALA A 13 30.31 -39.37 8.84
N LEU A 14 29.42 -39.87 8.00
CA LEU A 14 28.67 -39.03 7.09
C LEU A 14 27.90 -38.01 7.89
N ILE A 15 28.38 -36.77 7.90
CA ILE A 15 27.60 -35.64 8.33
C ILE A 15 26.61 -35.35 7.18
N LEU A 16 25.44 -35.93 7.28
CA LEU A 16 24.30 -35.41 6.51
C LEU A 16 24.00 -34.04 7.04
N ALA A 17 24.51 -33.04 6.35
CA ALA A 17 24.00 -31.70 6.49
C ALA A 17 22.55 -31.71 6.00
N ALA A 18 21.63 -31.80 6.94
CA ALA A 18 20.25 -31.50 6.68
C ALA A 18 20.18 -30.00 6.35
N LEU A 19 20.14 -29.72 5.05
CA LEU A 19 19.79 -28.42 4.55
C LEU A 19 18.32 -28.21 4.93
N ALA A 20 18.10 -27.58 6.09
CA ALA A 20 16.81 -27.06 6.42
C ALA A 20 16.51 -25.95 5.41
N LEU A 21 15.76 -26.31 4.37
CA LEU A 21 15.03 -25.34 3.57
C LEU A 21 14.07 -24.65 4.51
N VAL A 22 14.52 -23.55 5.09
CA VAL A 22 13.62 -22.56 5.68
C VAL A 22 12.82 -22.04 4.50
N GLY A 23 11.72 -22.72 4.21
CA GLY A 23 10.71 -22.19 3.36
C GLY A 23 10.23 -20.91 4.01
N ASP A 24 10.70 -19.78 3.52
CA ASP A 24 10.08 -18.51 3.70
C ASP A 24 8.70 -18.63 3.06
N SER A 25 7.78 -19.23 3.79
CA SER A 25 6.37 -19.02 3.57
C SER A 25 6.11 -17.58 3.98
N ALA A 26 6.50 -16.65 3.13
CA ALA A 26 5.82 -15.40 3.06
C ALA A 26 4.36 -15.76 2.83
N LYS A 27 3.61 -15.92 3.91
CA LYS A 27 2.16 -15.79 3.88
C LYS A 27 1.89 -14.40 3.36
N THR A 28 1.87 -14.27 2.06
CA THR A 28 1.10 -13.26 1.40
C THR A 28 -0.32 -13.56 1.82
N SER A 29 -0.72 -12.99 2.93
CA SER A 29 -2.12 -12.77 3.22
C SER A 29 -2.58 -11.90 2.06
N ALA A 30 -3.09 -12.54 1.03
CA ALA A 30 -4.00 -11.92 0.10
C ALA A 30 -5.30 -11.70 0.88
N SER A 31 -5.25 -10.78 1.85
CA SER A 31 -6.39 -9.98 2.18
C SER A 31 -6.67 -9.27 0.87
N SER A 32 -7.80 -9.53 0.26
CA SER A 32 -8.28 -8.82 -0.92
C SER A 32 -8.63 -7.40 -0.50
N THR A 33 -7.63 -6.63 -0.16
CA THR A 33 -7.75 -5.20 -0.04
C THR A 33 -8.00 -4.70 -1.45
N ALA A 34 -9.18 -4.13 -1.67
CA ALA A 34 -9.49 -3.47 -2.92
C ALA A 34 -8.30 -2.56 -3.29
N SER A 35 -7.89 -2.58 -4.56
CA SER A 35 -6.82 -1.70 -5.01
C SER A 35 -7.20 -0.24 -4.70
N ALA A 36 -6.20 0.63 -4.56
CA ALA A 36 -6.45 2.06 -4.31
C ALA A 36 -7.39 2.68 -5.34
N ALA A 37 -7.31 2.24 -6.60
CA ALA A 37 -8.19 2.71 -7.67
C ALA A 37 -9.63 2.22 -7.49
N GLU A 38 -9.83 0.96 -7.10
CA GLU A 38 -11.16 0.41 -6.79
C GLU A 38 -11.77 1.09 -5.57
N LEU A 39 -10.97 1.28 -4.52
CA LEU A 39 -11.40 1.96 -3.31
C LEU A 39 -11.81 3.42 -3.60
N PHE A 40 -11.01 4.13 -4.38
CA PHE A 40 -11.35 5.47 -4.87
C PHE A 40 -12.65 5.46 -5.68
N GLY A 41 -12.77 4.52 -6.60
CA GLY A 41 -13.98 4.34 -7.42
C GLY A 41 -15.24 4.14 -6.58
N ALA A 42 -15.15 3.33 -5.53
CA ALA A 42 -16.27 2.98 -4.67
C ALA A 42 -16.64 4.08 -3.66
N LYS A 43 -15.66 4.80 -3.11
CA LYS A 43 -15.85 5.71 -1.97
C LYS A 43 -15.74 7.19 -2.32
N CYS A 44 -15.03 7.54 -3.38
CA CYS A 44 -14.64 8.92 -3.67
C CYS A 44 -15.17 9.44 -5.01
N ALA A 45 -15.23 8.57 -6.02
CA ALA A 45 -15.51 8.96 -7.40
C ALA A 45 -16.89 9.56 -7.61
N MET A 46 -17.86 9.24 -6.77
CA MET A 46 -19.21 9.81 -6.86
C MET A 46 -19.21 11.34 -6.80
N CYS A 47 -18.29 11.89 -5.99
CA CYS A 47 -18.10 13.34 -5.88
C CYS A 47 -16.88 13.82 -6.67
N HIS A 48 -15.75 13.09 -6.59
CA HIS A 48 -14.48 13.50 -7.17
C HIS A 48 -14.29 13.12 -8.64
N GLY A 49 -15.20 12.35 -9.22
CA GLY A 49 -15.08 11.81 -10.57
C GLY A 49 -14.04 10.69 -10.65
N ARG A 50 -14.24 9.74 -11.55
CA ARG A 50 -13.31 8.61 -11.74
C ARG A 50 -11.94 9.04 -12.23
N ASN A 51 -11.88 10.18 -12.92
CA ASN A 51 -10.64 10.80 -13.41
C ASN A 51 -10.02 11.79 -12.42
N GLY A 52 -10.62 12.00 -11.25
CA GLY A 52 -10.17 12.94 -10.23
C GLY A 52 -10.41 14.42 -10.54
N ALA A 53 -11.01 14.74 -11.68
CA ALA A 53 -11.26 16.13 -12.08
C ALA A 53 -12.42 16.80 -11.32
N GLY A 54 -13.15 16.02 -10.53
CA GLY A 54 -14.35 16.48 -9.84
C GLY A 54 -15.61 16.42 -10.73
N MET A 55 -16.75 16.31 -10.09
CA MET A 55 -18.04 16.39 -10.76
C MET A 55 -18.53 17.83 -10.80
N PRO A 56 -19.21 18.28 -11.88
CA PRO A 56 -19.62 19.68 -12.04
C PRO A 56 -20.37 20.26 -10.85
N ASN A 57 -21.32 19.52 -10.32
CA ASN A 57 -22.12 19.95 -9.16
C ASN A 57 -21.31 20.15 -7.89
N TRP A 58 -20.22 19.41 -7.73
CA TRP A 58 -19.36 19.48 -6.58
C TRP A 58 -18.26 20.54 -6.76
N LYS A 59 -17.79 20.73 -7.99
CA LYS A 59 -16.84 21.82 -8.32
C LYS A 59 -17.44 23.17 -7.98
N ALA A 60 -18.72 23.38 -8.26
CA ALA A 60 -19.44 24.59 -7.88
C ALA A 60 -19.50 24.82 -6.35
N LYS A 61 -19.29 23.78 -5.55
CA LYS A 61 -19.23 23.82 -4.08
C LYS A 61 -17.80 23.87 -3.52
N GLY A 62 -16.82 24.17 -4.36
CA GLY A 62 -15.41 24.31 -3.95
C GLY A 62 -14.62 23.02 -3.92
N GLN A 63 -15.13 21.95 -4.53
CA GLN A 63 -14.38 20.70 -4.64
C GLN A 63 -13.12 20.88 -5.50
N PRO A 64 -11.95 20.37 -5.04
CA PRO A 64 -10.73 20.48 -5.81
C PRO A 64 -10.74 19.61 -7.07
N ASP A 65 -10.02 20.04 -8.06
CA ASP A 65 -9.63 19.26 -9.23
C ASP A 65 -8.28 18.61 -8.96
N PHE A 66 -8.25 17.28 -8.82
CA PHE A 66 -7.01 16.54 -8.55
C PHE A 66 -6.09 16.46 -9.76
N THR A 67 -6.54 16.82 -10.96
CA THR A 67 -5.72 16.91 -12.16
C THR A 67 -4.96 18.23 -12.25
N ASP A 68 -5.34 19.20 -11.42
CA ASP A 68 -4.68 20.51 -11.36
C ASP A 68 -3.32 20.41 -10.69
N VAL A 69 -2.28 20.73 -11.43
CA VAL A 69 -0.88 20.72 -10.96
C VAL A 69 -0.63 21.71 -9.83
N VAL A 70 -1.32 22.87 -9.84
CA VAL A 70 -1.18 23.87 -8.80
C VAL A 70 -1.75 23.34 -7.49
N TRP A 71 -2.92 22.72 -7.55
CA TRP A 71 -3.51 22.07 -6.38
C TRP A 71 -2.61 20.95 -5.85
N GLN A 72 -2.08 20.10 -6.74
CA GLN A 72 -1.19 18.99 -6.37
C GLN A 72 0.08 19.47 -5.64
N LYS A 73 0.69 20.56 -6.11
CA LYS A 73 1.87 21.15 -5.48
C LYS A 73 1.54 21.88 -4.18
N GLY A 74 0.36 22.46 -4.10
CA GLY A 74 -0.09 23.24 -2.93
C GLY A 74 -0.59 22.39 -1.75
N ARG A 75 -0.61 21.06 -1.87
CA ARG A 75 -1.07 20.14 -0.82
C ARG A 75 -0.02 19.11 -0.48
N THR A 76 0.23 18.92 0.82
CA THR A 76 1.06 17.82 1.31
C THR A 76 0.26 16.52 1.38
N ASP A 77 0.92 15.38 1.38
CA ASP A 77 0.27 14.08 1.57
C ASP A 77 -0.44 14.00 2.91
N ALA A 78 0.15 14.57 3.96
CA ALA A 78 -0.47 14.65 5.28
C ALA A 78 -1.79 15.45 5.26
N GLN A 79 -1.86 16.55 4.52
CA GLN A 79 -3.09 17.35 4.37
C GLN A 79 -4.17 16.60 3.60
N ILE A 80 -3.79 15.81 2.59
CA ILE A 80 -4.73 14.97 1.85
C ILE A 80 -5.25 13.85 2.76
N ALA A 81 -4.35 13.17 3.49
CA ALA A 81 -4.71 12.14 4.44
C ALA A 81 -5.63 12.67 5.55
N ASP A 82 -5.35 13.85 6.07
CA ASP A 82 -6.21 14.51 7.08
C ASP A 82 -7.61 14.78 6.53
N SER A 83 -7.71 15.30 5.31
CA SER A 83 -9.01 15.54 4.67
C SER A 83 -9.82 14.26 4.47
N ILE A 84 -9.18 13.15 4.17
CA ILE A 84 -9.84 11.83 4.07
C ILE A 84 -10.26 11.35 5.46
N SER A 85 -9.37 11.39 6.43
CA SER A 85 -9.63 10.90 7.78
C SER A 85 -10.73 11.68 8.49
N ASN A 86 -10.61 13.00 8.51
CA ASN A 86 -11.46 13.86 9.32
C ASN A 86 -12.59 14.50 8.52
N GLY A 87 -12.60 14.32 7.20
CA GLY A 87 -13.53 15.03 6.33
C GLY A 87 -13.11 16.49 6.10
N LYS A 88 -13.84 17.18 5.26
CA LYS A 88 -13.60 18.59 4.97
C LYS A 88 -14.87 19.35 4.65
N GLY A 89 -15.09 20.42 5.37
CA GLY A 89 -16.28 21.27 5.20
C GLY A 89 -17.58 20.51 5.44
N LYS A 90 -18.62 20.90 4.74
CA LYS A 90 -19.98 20.34 4.93
C LYS A 90 -20.24 19.07 4.12
N PHE A 91 -19.45 18.84 3.07
CA PHE A 91 -19.81 17.88 2.05
C PHE A 91 -18.89 16.67 2.00
N MET A 92 -17.63 16.79 2.37
CA MET A 92 -16.72 15.66 2.42
C MET A 92 -16.80 14.97 3.78
N PRO A 93 -17.33 13.75 3.86
CA PRO A 93 -17.48 13.05 5.13
C PRO A 93 -16.13 12.59 5.69
N SER A 94 -16.10 12.34 6.98
CA SER A 94 -14.98 11.66 7.66
C SER A 94 -15.00 10.18 7.34
N PHE A 95 -13.84 9.62 7.05
CA PHE A 95 -13.62 8.19 6.90
C PHE A 95 -12.86 7.58 8.09
N LYS A 96 -12.64 8.36 9.14
CA LYS A 96 -12.04 7.87 10.38
C LYS A 96 -12.85 6.70 10.95
N GLY A 97 -12.16 5.60 11.24
CA GLY A 97 -12.81 4.36 11.71
C GLY A 97 -13.54 3.55 10.63
N LYS A 98 -13.62 4.07 9.38
CA LYS A 98 -14.20 3.37 8.22
C LYS A 98 -13.14 2.85 7.26
N LEU A 99 -11.99 3.49 7.22
CA LEU A 99 -10.81 3.12 6.45
C LEU A 99 -9.62 2.96 7.38
N SER A 100 -8.76 1.98 7.08
CA SER A 100 -7.48 1.81 7.78
C SER A 100 -6.50 2.91 7.38
N GLN A 101 -5.40 3.05 8.14
CA GLN A 101 -4.34 4.00 7.79
C GLN A 101 -3.66 3.63 6.47
N GLU A 102 -3.52 2.34 6.19
CA GLU A 102 -2.99 1.82 4.93
C GLU A 102 -3.89 2.18 3.75
N GLU A 103 -5.20 2.03 3.90
CA GLU A 103 -6.18 2.42 2.87
C GLU A 103 -6.17 3.93 2.63
N ILE A 104 -6.06 4.73 3.68
CA ILE A 104 -5.93 6.19 3.56
C ILE A 104 -4.65 6.55 2.81
N GLY A 105 -3.51 5.93 3.16
CA GLY A 105 -2.25 6.12 2.47
C GLY A 105 -2.31 5.75 0.99
N ALA A 106 -2.97 4.63 0.67
CA ALA A 106 -3.20 4.19 -0.69
C ALA A 106 -4.08 5.18 -1.48
N LEU A 107 -5.11 5.74 -0.85
CA LEU A 107 -5.96 6.77 -1.47
C LEU A 107 -5.19 8.07 -1.71
N VAL A 108 -4.30 8.49 -0.82
CA VAL A 108 -3.40 9.62 -1.04
C VAL A 108 -2.55 9.39 -2.30
N ALA A 109 -1.94 8.22 -2.43
CA ALA A 109 -1.17 7.84 -3.61
C ALA A 109 -2.04 7.85 -4.88
N GLN A 110 -3.28 7.37 -4.80
CA GLN A 110 -4.23 7.41 -5.91
C GLN A 110 -4.55 8.84 -6.33
N VAL A 111 -4.80 9.75 -5.39
CA VAL A 111 -5.03 11.17 -5.66
C VAL A 111 -3.84 11.80 -6.38
N ARG A 112 -2.61 11.42 -5.99
CA ARG A 112 -1.38 11.89 -6.66
C ARG A 112 -1.25 11.41 -8.10
N THR A 113 -1.80 10.26 -8.43
CA THR A 113 -1.75 9.76 -9.83
C THR A 113 -2.51 10.64 -10.79
N PHE A 114 -3.56 11.32 -10.36
CA PHE A 114 -4.36 12.20 -11.23
C PHE A 114 -3.58 13.42 -11.70
N GLY A 115 -2.67 13.95 -10.88
CA GLY A 115 -1.81 15.06 -11.27
C GLY A 115 -0.70 14.70 -12.28
N LYS A 116 -0.47 13.41 -12.53
CA LYS A 116 0.54 12.92 -13.47
C LYS A 116 -0.02 12.62 -14.85
N LYS A 117 -1.33 12.55 -14.98
CA LYS A 117 -2.01 12.26 -16.25
C LYS A 117 -2.15 13.57 -17.05
N LYS A 118 -1.25 13.77 -17.97
CA LYS A 118 -1.44 14.69 -19.09
C LYS A 118 -1.53 13.89 -20.37
#